data_6ec688d75e80a1bf2334cb243e781b35
#
_entry.id   6ec688d75e80a1bf2334cb243e781b35
#
_cell.length_a   1.000
_cell.length_b   1.000
_cell.length_c   1.000
_cell.angle_alpha   90.00
_cell.angle_beta   90.00
_cell.angle_gamma   90.00
#
_symmetry.space_group_name_H-M   'P 1'
#
loop_
_entity.id
_entity.type
_entity.pdbx_description
1 polymer ?
#
loop_
_entity_poly.entity_id
_entity_poly.type
_entity_poly.pdbx_seq_one_letter_code
_entity_poly.pdbx_strand_id
1 'polypeptide(L)'
;MTNNLNENKLKETLPKSFDDLINEVHNKGICGECGGCVSFCSADEIKAIGMSDLGPPKYVNRDNCLECGICYLICPQTHVLDKELNEKYNYKTSIGNWDKITSSQATTEDILKNATDGGVVTAILTYLLDNNLIQGAIVSKEESLFNRIPFFAKNRNDLIEAAGSHYDLSHTVVKLENYDSFVPTITELKHLVDSSMMDIAIVGTPCQIHSIRKMQELSILPAHVIKYTLGLFCNFNFSFSDEERKKLEEKFNFSFEDVEKMNIKEDLVLHLNDQHKILVPFEKLNGIIRSACFACKDFSNIYSDISFGGLGSQNHYTTSLVRTPIGRKIYDNALREGYIKEPNELNSSIQKSEMLAKVISFGKRKYKRYKETMESIQ
;
A
#
# COMPACT_ATOMS: atom_id res chain seq x y z
N MET A 1 -39.48 -31.54 -3.42
CA MET A 1 -38.09 -31.43 -3.97
C MET A 1 -37.94 -30.31 -5.01
N THR A 2 -38.87 -29.39 -5.13
CA THR A 2 -38.87 -28.31 -6.16
C THR A 2 -38.45 -26.94 -5.67
N ASN A 3 -38.32 -26.73 -4.35
CA ASN A 3 -37.95 -25.41 -3.81
C ASN A 3 -36.43 -25.10 -3.76
N ASN A 4 -35.59 -26.15 -3.64
CA ASN A 4 -34.14 -25.95 -3.52
C ASN A 4 -33.42 -25.51 -4.80
N LEU A 5 -34.03 -25.83 -5.98
CA LEU A 5 -33.45 -25.43 -7.28
C LEU A 5 -33.68 -23.96 -7.64
N ASN A 6 -34.75 -23.36 -7.13
CA ASN A 6 -35.03 -21.93 -7.34
C ASN A 6 -34.23 -21.01 -6.42
N GLU A 7 -34.00 -21.43 -5.17
CA GLU A 7 -33.16 -20.63 -4.22
C GLU A 7 -31.69 -20.56 -4.64
N ASN A 8 -31.15 -21.66 -5.19
CA ASN A 8 -29.76 -21.65 -5.68
C ASN A 8 -29.60 -20.79 -6.97
N LYS A 9 -30.58 -20.78 -7.86
CA LYS A 9 -30.56 -19.91 -9.04
C LYS A 9 -30.77 -18.44 -8.70
N LEU A 10 -31.57 -18.11 -7.68
CA LEU A 10 -31.74 -16.75 -7.19
C LEU A 10 -30.47 -16.25 -6.50
N LYS A 11 -29.74 -17.11 -5.76
CA LYS A 11 -28.44 -16.75 -5.14
C LYS A 11 -27.34 -16.49 -6.17
N GLU A 12 -27.37 -17.13 -7.33
CA GLU A 12 -26.42 -16.87 -8.42
C GLU A 12 -26.66 -15.52 -9.14
N THR A 13 -27.85 -14.92 -8.98
CA THR A 13 -28.22 -13.66 -9.65
C THR A 13 -28.15 -12.43 -8.74
N LEU A 14 -28.03 -12.61 -7.42
CA LEU A 14 -27.86 -11.50 -6.49
C LEU A 14 -26.37 -11.03 -6.45
N PRO A 15 -26.13 -9.73 -6.38
CA PRO A 15 -24.77 -9.24 -6.19
C PRO A 15 -24.21 -9.80 -4.88
N LYS A 16 -22.97 -10.27 -4.89
CA LYS A 16 -22.29 -10.73 -3.68
C LYS A 16 -22.18 -9.59 -2.68
N SER A 17 -22.50 -9.89 -1.42
CA SER A 17 -22.61 -8.94 -0.31
C SER A 17 -21.34 -8.89 0.56
N PHE A 18 -21.40 -8.17 1.67
CA PHE A 18 -20.34 -8.20 2.68
C PHE A 18 -20.28 -9.56 3.41
N ASP A 19 -21.39 -10.29 3.52
CA ASP A 19 -21.38 -11.64 4.06
C ASP A 19 -20.58 -12.61 3.16
N ASP A 20 -20.68 -12.46 1.84
CA ASP A 20 -19.83 -13.21 0.92
C ASP A 20 -18.35 -12.83 1.07
N LEU A 21 -18.06 -11.56 1.29
CA LEU A 21 -16.70 -11.10 1.56
C LEU A 21 -16.15 -11.70 2.86
N ILE A 22 -16.96 -11.77 3.92
CA ILE A 22 -16.60 -12.46 5.16
C ILE A 22 -16.27 -13.92 4.87
N ASN A 23 -17.13 -14.63 4.16
CA ASN A 23 -16.98 -16.06 3.91
C ASN A 23 -15.80 -16.39 2.98
N GLU A 24 -15.63 -15.61 1.93
CA GLU A 24 -14.66 -15.93 0.87
C GLU A 24 -13.27 -15.30 1.11
N VAL A 25 -13.18 -14.28 1.95
CA VAL A 25 -11.94 -13.52 2.19
C VAL A 25 -11.54 -13.52 3.67
N HIS A 26 -12.45 -13.11 4.58
CA HIS A 26 -12.09 -12.97 5.99
C HIS A 26 -11.87 -14.33 6.65
N ASN A 27 -12.83 -15.24 6.52
CA ASN A 27 -12.76 -16.59 7.11
C ASN A 27 -11.61 -17.44 6.53
N LYS A 28 -11.14 -17.11 5.33
CA LYS A 28 -9.95 -17.73 4.73
C LYS A 28 -8.62 -17.07 5.17
N GLY A 29 -8.66 -16.04 6.02
CA GLY A 29 -7.48 -15.33 6.50
C GLY A 29 -6.70 -14.54 5.44
N ILE A 30 -7.34 -14.19 4.32
CA ILE A 30 -6.69 -13.49 3.20
C ILE A 30 -7.08 -12.00 3.11
N CYS A 31 -7.80 -11.47 4.08
CA CYS A 31 -8.11 -10.04 4.14
C CYS A 31 -6.84 -9.23 4.37
N GLY A 32 -6.49 -8.37 3.41
CA GLY A 32 -5.32 -7.47 3.50
C GLY A 32 -5.55 -6.26 4.42
N GLU A 33 -6.72 -6.11 5.01
CA GLU A 33 -7.09 -5.00 5.91
C GLU A 33 -6.77 -3.62 5.31
N CYS A 34 -6.91 -3.48 3.99
CA CYS A 34 -6.57 -2.26 3.25
C CYS A 34 -7.57 -1.11 3.50
N GLY A 35 -8.70 -1.37 4.13
CA GLY A 35 -9.71 -0.37 4.47
C GLY A 35 -10.64 0.06 3.33
N GLY A 36 -10.45 -0.44 2.11
CA GLY A 36 -11.22 0.01 0.94
C GLY A 36 -12.74 -0.14 1.10
N CYS A 37 -13.20 -1.30 1.59
CA CYS A 37 -14.62 -1.54 1.85
C CYS A 37 -15.20 -0.60 2.91
N VAL A 38 -14.42 -0.29 3.96
CA VAL A 38 -14.82 0.66 5.01
C VAL A 38 -14.84 2.09 4.46
N SER A 39 -13.82 2.46 3.70
CA SER A 39 -13.73 3.79 3.08
C SER A 39 -14.94 4.08 2.19
N PHE A 40 -15.31 3.17 1.31
CA PHE A 40 -16.51 3.30 0.48
C PHE A 40 -17.77 3.41 1.35
N CYS A 41 -17.99 2.45 2.25
CA CYS A 41 -19.20 2.37 3.06
C CYS A 41 -19.37 3.62 3.97
N SER A 42 -18.26 4.22 4.42
CA SER A 42 -18.28 5.45 5.21
C SER A 42 -18.53 6.69 4.34
N ALA A 43 -17.90 6.76 3.16
CA ALA A 43 -18.02 7.91 2.26
C ALA A 43 -19.41 8.05 1.65
N ASP A 44 -20.13 6.93 1.44
CA ASP A 44 -21.50 6.91 0.93
C ASP A 44 -22.56 6.96 2.07
N GLU A 45 -22.12 7.35 3.28
CA GLU A 45 -23.00 7.51 4.46
C GLU A 45 -23.74 6.24 4.92
N ILE A 46 -23.47 5.08 4.31
CA ILE A 46 -24.10 3.80 4.65
C ILE A 46 -23.69 3.38 6.07
N LYS A 47 -22.39 3.48 6.39
CA LYS A 47 -21.81 3.22 7.72
C LYS A 47 -22.20 1.86 8.31
N ALA A 48 -22.36 0.85 7.44
CA ALA A 48 -22.67 -0.51 7.89
C ALA A 48 -21.42 -1.26 8.33
N ILE A 49 -20.24 -0.93 7.75
CA ILE A 49 -18.97 -1.63 7.93
C ILE A 49 -17.96 -0.71 8.60
N GLY A 50 -17.21 -1.25 9.56
CA GLY A 50 -16.09 -0.57 10.21
C GLY A 50 -14.90 -1.49 10.37
N MET A 51 -13.75 -0.93 10.72
CA MET A 51 -12.58 -1.73 11.10
C MET A 51 -12.82 -2.39 12.45
N SER A 52 -12.30 -3.58 12.66
CA SER A 52 -12.22 -4.19 13.99
C SER A 52 -10.93 -3.77 14.69
N ASP A 53 -10.90 -3.85 16.02
CA ASP A 53 -9.71 -3.50 16.80
C ASP A 53 -8.51 -4.38 16.42
N LEU A 54 -8.78 -5.64 16.10
CA LEU A 54 -7.81 -6.62 15.60
C LEU A 54 -8.45 -7.42 14.47
N GLY A 55 -7.83 -7.38 13.27
CA GLY A 55 -8.22 -8.20 12.13
C GLY A 55 -9.15 -7.50 11.12
N PRO A 56 -9.86 -8.27 10.28
CA PRO A 56 -10.60 -7.74 9.15
C PRO A 56 -11.79 -6.88 9.55
N PRO A 57 -12.28 -6.02 8.64
CA PRO A 57 -13.51 -5.24 8.83
C PRO A 57 -14.71 -6.10 9.24
N LYS A 58 -15.60 -5.51 10.03
CA LYS A 58 -16.82 -6.16 10.54
C LYS A 58 -18.05 -5.26 10.34
N TYR A 59 -19.24 -5.83 10.50
CA TYR A 59 -20.44 -5.02 10.66
C TYR A 59 -20.36 -4.22 11.97
N VAL A 60 -20.56 -2.91 11.86
CA VAL A 60 -20.77 -2.01 12.99
C VAL A 60 -22.25 -1.65 13.12
N ASN A 61 -22.99 -1.65 12.01
CA ASN A 61 -24.44 -1.54 11.97
C ASN A 61 -24.98 -2.34 10.76
N ARG A 62 -25.38 -3.59 11.00
CA ARG A 62 -25.85 -4.47 9.93
C ARG A 62 -27.13 -3.96 9.25
N ASP A 63 -28.01 -3.31 10.01
CA ASP A 63 -29.30 -2.83 9.48
C ASP A 63 -29.13 -1.72 8.43
N ASN A 64 -27.99 -1.04 8.45
CA ASN A 64 -27.64 -0.06 7.43
C ASN A 64 -27.13 -0.70 6.13
N CYS A 65 -26.81 -2.00 6.12
CA CYS A 65 -26.25 -2.64 4.93
C CYS A 65 -27.31 -2.77 3.83
N LEU A 66 -27.05 -2.12 2.70
CA LEU A 66 -27.92 -2.14 1.52
C LEU A 66 -27.72 -3.38 0.65
N GLU A 67 -26.81 -4.29 1.03
CA GLU A 67 -26.40 -5.44 0.22
C GLU A 67 -26.00 -5.08 -1.22
N CYS A 68 -25.48 -3.86 -1.41
CA CYS A 68 -25.12 -3.31 -2.73
C CYS A 68 -23.95 -4.02 -3.43
N GLY A 69 -23.19 -4.84 -2.72
CA GLY A 69 -22.08 -5.64 -3.27
C GLY A 69 -20.78 -4.87 -3.57
N ILE A 70 -20.76 -3.56 -3.43
CA ILE A 70 -19.60 -2.73 -3.80
C ILE A 70 -18.36 -3.11 -2.98
N CYS A 71 -18.51 -3.39 -1.69
CA CYS A 71 -17.41 -3.85 -0.83
C CYS A 71 -16.73 -5.13 -1.36
N TYR A 72 -17.51 -6.02 -1.98
CA TYR A 72 -16.99 -7.23 -2.62
C TYR A 72 -16.28 -6.90 -3.95
N LEU A 73 -16.87 -6.05 -4.79
CA LEU A 73 -16.32 -5.66 -6.09
C LEU A 73 -14.97 -4.97 -5.97
N ILE A 74 -14.83 -4.07 -4.99
CA ILE A 74 -13.59 -3.28 -4.81
C ILE A 74 -12.51 -4.01 -4.00
N CYS A 75 -12.81 -5.16 -3.41
CA CYS A 75 -11.82 -5.92 -2.64
C CYS A 75 -10.73 -6.48 -3.56
N PRO A 76 -9.45 -6.26 -3.27
CA PRO A 76 -8.35 -6.80 -4.05
C PRO A 76 -8.30 -8.34 -4.08
N GLN A 77 -8.81 -8.98 -3.03
CA GLN A 77 -8.74 -10.43 -2.85
C GLN A 77 -9.84 -11.21 -3.58
N THR A 78 -10.90 -10.56 -4.00
CA THR A 78 -11.96 -11.20 -4.79
C THR A 78 -11.60 -11.39 -6.26
N HIS A 79 -10.57 -10.65 -6.71
CA HIS A 79 -10.12 -10.62 -8.10
C HIS A 79 -11.19 -10.19 -9.13
N VAL A 80 -12.35 -9.76 -8.69
CA VAL A 80 -13.35 -9.12 -9.55
C VAL A 80 -12.77 -7.82 -10.09
N LEU A 81 -13.03 -7.46 -11.34
CA LEU A 81 -12.47 -6.32 -12.08
C LEU A 81 -10.94 -6.41 -12.37
N ASP A 82 -10.28 -7.50 -11.98
CA ASP A 82 -8.85 -7.66 -12.29
C ASP A 82 -8.61 -7.74 -13.83
N LYS A 83 -9.54 -8.30 -14.57
CA LYS A 83 -9.43 -8.40 -16.03
C LYS A 83 -9.47 -7.02 -16.67
N GLU A 84 -10.45 -6.21 -16.31
CA GLU A 84 -10.63 -4.84 -16.78
C GLU A 84 -9.42 -3.97 -16.46
N LEU A 85 -8.94 -4.04 -15.21
CA LEU A 85 -7.74 -3.32 -14.80
C LEU A 85 -6.49 -3.81 -15.54
N ASN A 86 -6.32 -5.12 -15.73
CA ASN A 86 -5.19 -5.67 -16.47
C ASN A 86 -5.16 -5.22 -17.94
N GLU A 87 -6.32 -5.14 -18.57
CA GLU A 87 -6.45 -4.61 -19.93
C GLU A 87 -6.11 -3.11 -19.96
N LYS A 88 -6.71 -2.33 -19.06
CA LYS A 88 -6.51 -0.88 -18.95
C LYS A 88 -5.04 -0.48 -18.69
N TYR A 89 -4.36 -1.19 -17.79
CA TYR A 89 -2.97 -0.94 -17.42
C TYR A 89 -1.96 -1.78 -18.20
N ASN A 90 -2.42 -2.51 -19.24
CA ASN A 90 -1.58 -3.32 -20.12
C ASN A 90 -0.67 -4.30 -19.34
N TYR A 91 -1.26 -5.03 -18.41
CA TYR A 91 -0.55 -5.98 -17.54
C TYR A 91 0.04 -7.13 -18.33
N LYS A 92 1.37 -7.28 -18.31
CA LYS A 92 2.09 -8.31 -19.11
C LYS A 92 2.99 -9.24 -18.29
N THR A 93 3.36 -8.86 -17.06
CA THR A 93 4.38 -9.58 -16.29
C THR A 93 4.04 -9.63 -14.79
N SER A 94 4.82 -10.40 -14.01
CA SER A 94 4.69 -10.46 -12.55
C SER A 94 4.93 -9.14 -11.82
N ILE A 95 5.40 -8.11 -12.51
CA ILE A 95 5.61 -6.76 -11.97
C ILE A 95 4.79 -5.70 -12.70
N GLY A 96 3.78 -6.12 -13.48
CA GLY A 96 2.95 -5.23 -14.28
C GLY A 96 3.68 -4.64 -15.48
N ASN A 97 3.10 -3.59 -16.06
CA ASN A 97 3.70 -2.81 -17.12
C ASN A 97 4.54 -1.66 -16.54
N TRP A 98 5.57 -1.26 -17.24
CA TRP A 98 6.37 -0.07 -16.94
C TRP A 98 6.89 0.54 -18.24
N ASP A 99 7.05 1.84 -18.22
CA ASP A 99 7.64 2.61 -19.31
C ASP A 99 9.14 2.89 -19.06
N LYS A 100 9.50 3.23 -17.81
CA LYS A 100 10.85 3.56 -17.41
C LYS A 100 11.19 2.96 -16.05
N ILE A 101 12.37 2.37 -15.91
CA ILE A 101 12.99 2.09 -14.61
C ILE A 101 14.18 3.02 -14.40
N THR A 102 14.30 3.55 -13.19
CA THR A 102 15.38 4.48 -12.87
C THR A 102 15.69 4.48 -11.38
N SER A 103 16.86 4.97 -11.03
CA SER A 103 17.31 5.22 -9.67
C SER A 103 17.50 6.71 -9.47
N SER A 104 16.95 7.25 -8.38
CA SER A 104 17.03 8.68 -8.09
C SER A 104 17.03 8.96 -6.60
N GLN A 105 17.36 10.20 -6.23
CA GLN A 105 17.26 10.71 -4.87
C GLN A 105 16.73 12.14 -4.87
N ALA A 106 16.17 12.58 -3.76
CA ALA A 106 15.83 13.98 -3.52
C ALA A 106 17.07 14.86 -3.59
N THR A 107 16.89 16.13 -3.89
CA THR A 107 17.99 17.11 -3.96
C THR A 107 18.17 17.87 -2.66
N THR A 108 17.13 17.94 -1.83
CA THR A 108 17.14 18.75 -0.60
C THR A 108 17.50 17.89 0.62
N GLU A 109 18.33 18.47 1.49
CA GLU A 109 18.92 17.78 2.63
C GLU A 109 17.88 17.42 3.70
N ASP A 110 16.88 18.27 3.92
CA ASP A 110 15.79 18.03 4.86
C ASP A 110 14.95 16.79 4.49
N ILE A 111 14.68 16.58 3.21
CA ILE A 111 14.02 15.36 2.73
C ILE A 111 14.94 14.14 2.90
N LEU A 112 16.21 14.25 2.52
CA LEU A 112 17.16 13.14 2.61
C LEU A 112 17.40 12.69 4.05
N LYS A 113 17.45 13.62 5.00
CA LYS A 113 17.66 13.32 6.43
C LYS A 113 16.54 12.43 6.99
N ASN A 114 15.29 12.66 6.54
CA ASN A 114 14.11 11.91 7.00
C ASN A 114 13.78 10.70 6.12
N ALA A 115 14.49 10.50 5.01
CA ALA A 115 14.21 9.43 4.06
C ALA A 115 14.75 8.08 4.53
N THR A 116 14.05 7.00 4.19
CA THR A 116 14.56 5.64 4.36
C THR A 116 15.62 5.31 3.33
N ASP A 117 15.38 5.68 2.08
CA ASP A 117 16.30 5.54 0.94
C ASP A 117 16.55 6.91 0.29
N GLY A 118 16.16 7.12 -0.95
CA GLY A 118 16.44 8.36 -1.70
C GLY A 118 15.46 9.52 -1.49
N GLY A 119 14.38 9.38 -0.70
CA GLY A 119 13.41 10.45 -0.45
C GLY A 119 12.57 10.87 -1.66
N VAL A 120 12.54 10.08 -2.72
CA VAL A 120 11.94 10.45 -4.02
C VAL A 120 10.43 10.66 -3.95
N VAL A 121 9.72 9.87 -3.14
CA VAL A 121 8.25 10.01 -2.96
C VAL A 121 7.93 11.37 -2.38
N THR A 122 8.59 11.74 -1.28
CA THR A 122 8.42 13.05 -0.62
C THR A 122 8.79 14.19 -1.56
N ALA A 123 9.89 14.07 -2.32
CA ALA A 123 10.31 15.09 -3.28
C ALA A 123 9.30 15.29 -4.42
N ILE A 124 8.75 14.21 -4.96
CA ILE A 124 7.70 14.28 -6.01
C ILE A 124 6.42 14.90 -5.44
N LEU A 125 6.00 14.54 -4.23
CA LEU A 125 4.83 15.16 -3.59
C LEU A 125 5.07 16.65 -3.34
N THR A 126 6.27 17.04 -2.92
CA THR A 126 6.66 18.46 -2.76
C THR A 126 6.56 19.19 -4.10
N TYR A 127 7.09 18.61 -5.19
CA TYR A 127 6.93 19.14 -6.53
C TYR A 127 5.46 19.36 -6.91
N LEU A 128 4.60 18.38 -6.63
CA LEU A 128 3.17 18.48 -6.97
C LEU A 128 2.46 19.58 -6.17
N LEU A 129 2.80 19.74 -4.87
CA LEU A 129 2.25 20.82 -4.03
C LEU A 129 2.74 22.20 -4.46
N ASP A 130 4.05 22.37 -4.63
CA ASP A 130 4.67 23.65 -4.98
C ASP A 130 4.16 24.19 -6.32
N ASN A 131 3.79 23.29 -7.24
CA ASN A 131 3.24 23.63 -8.55
C ASN A 131 1.70 23.66 -8.58
N ASN A 132 1.02 23.58 -7.44
CA ASN A 132 -0.44 23.55 -7.33
C ASN A 132 -1.12 22.47 -8.19
N LEU A 133 -0.44 21.33 -8.39
CA LEU A 133 -0.98 20.20 -9.16
C LEU A 133 -1.85 19.30 -8.28
N ILE A 134 -1.71 19.43 -6.95
CA ILE A 134 -2.54 18.78 -5.94
C ILE A 134 -2.87 19.75 -4.81
N GLN A 135 -3.98 19.52 -4.14
CA GLN A 135 -4.37 20.26 -2.93
C GLN A 135 -3.82 19.62 -1.65
N GLY A 136 -3.30 18.41 -1.76
CA GLY A 136 -2.69 17.67 -0.69
C GLY A 136 -2.41 16.23 -1.08
N ALA A 137 -1.81 15.49 -0.17
CA ALA A 137 -1.49 14.08 -0.34
C ALA A 137 -1.92 13.25 0.86
N ILE A 138 -2.55 12.11 0.62
CA ILE A 138 -2.79 11.10 1.64
C ILE A 138 -1.51 10.28 1.76
N VAL A 139 -0.96 10.29 2.95
CA VAL A 139 0.26 9.58 3.31
C VAL A 139 0.07 8.85 4.63
N SER A 140 1.04 8.10 5.05
CA SER A 140 1.06 7.46 6.36
C SER A 140 2.13 8.14 7.20
N LYS A 141 1.74 8.67 8.38
CA LYS A 141 2.63 9.35 9.33
C LYS A 141 2.92 8.43 10.50
N GLU A 142 4.15 8.39 10.96
CA GLU A 142 4.52 7.71 12.19
C GLU A 142 4.04 8.49 13.40
N GLU A 143 3.40 7.80 14.33
CA GLU A 143 3.05 8.31 15.66
C GLU A 143 3.94 7.69 16.72
N SER A 144 4.33 6.44 16.52
CA SER A 144 5.34 5.72 17.31
C SER A 144 5.96 4.61 16.47
N LEU A 145 7.01 3.94 16.94
CA LEU A 145 7.75 2.91 16.21
C LEU A 145 6.85 1.84 15.55
N PHE A 146 5.73 1.50 16.19
CA PHE A 146 4.80 0.47 15.72
C PHE A 146 3.41 1.01 15.39
N ASN A 147 3.21 2.30 15.45
CA ASN A 147 1.91 2.93 15.19
C ASN A 147 2.03 3.98 14.10
N ARG A 148 1.21 3.84 13.08
CA ARG A 148 1.09 4.79 11.99
C ARG A 148 -0.35 5.21 11.83
N ILE A 149 -0.55 6.44 11.48
CA ILE A 149 -1.87 7.01 11.21
C ILE A 149 -1.96 7.46 9.76
N PRO A 150 -3.14 7.38 9.15
CA PRO A 150 -3.42 8.10 7.92
C PRO A 150 -3.26 9.60 8.18
N PHE A 151 -2.66 10.29 7.23
CA PHE A 151 -2.36 11.70 7.40
C PHE A 151 -2.55 12.43 6.07
N PHE A 152 -3.27 13.54 6.11
CA PHE A 152 -3.45 14.40 4.95
C PHE A 152 -2.45 15.56 4.98
N ALA A 153 -1.38 15.41 4.22
CA ALA A 153 -0.32 16.41 4.08
C ALA A 153 -0.75 17.51 3.10
N LYS A 154 -0.78 18.76 3.57
CA LYS A 154 -1.19 19.94 2.80
C LYS A 154 -0.05 20.86 2.41
N ASN A 155 1.11 20.66 3.00
CA ASN A 155 2.28 21.49 2.80
C ASN A 155 3.57 20.65 2.91
N ARG A 156 4.71 21.30 2.62
CA ARG A 156 6.01 20.64 2.64
C ARG A 156 6.39 20.09 4.02
N ASN A 157 6.09 20.81 5.10
CA ASN A 157 6.44 20.36 6.46
C ASN A 157 5.67 19.08 6.81
N ASP A 158 4.39 19.02 6.47
CA ASP A 158 3.56 17.83 6.66
C ASP A 158 4.17 16.61 5.94
N LEU A 159 4.68 16.81 4.70
CA LEU A 159 5.32 15.75 3.93
C LEU A 159 6.64 15.28 4.55
N ILE A 160 7.42 16.20 5.12
CA ILE A 160 8.69 15.88 5.79
C ILE A 160 8.42 15.11 7.09
N GLU A 161 7.42 15.53 7.87
CA GLU A 161 7.01 14.82 9.09
C GLU A 161 6.48 13.41 8.83
N ALA A 162 5.86 13.19 7.66
CA ALA A 162 5.38 11.88 7.24
C ALA A 162 6.43 11.06 6.47
N ALA A 163 7.64 11.61 6.25
CA ALA A 163 8.67 10.95 5.47
C ALA A 163 9.24 9.72 6.19
N GLY A 164 9.78 8.81 5.38
CA GLY A 164 10.35 7.56 5.85
C GLY A 164 9.42 6.38 5.56
N SER A 165 10.03 5.23 5.26
CA SER A 165 9.30 3.97 5.15
C SER A 165 9.38 3.29 6.51
N HIS A 166 8.38 3.51 7.29
CA HIS A 166 8.22 2.77 8.53
C HIS A 166 7.27 1.63 8.22
N TYR A 167 7.61 0.44 8.63
CA TYR A 167 6.73 -0.70 8.49
C TYR A 167 5.73 -0.64 9.63
N ASP A 168 4.48 -0.52 9.26
CA ASP A 168 3.43 -0.66 10.24
C ASP A 168 3.42 -2.11 10.69
N LEU A 169 3.79 -2.25 11.90
CA LEU A 169 4.06 -3.53 12.52
C LEU A 169 2.93 -3.92 13.46
N SER A 170 2.00 -3.02 13.73
CA SER A 170 0.91 -3.25 14.65
C SER A 170 -0.45 -3.20 13.96
N HIS A 171 -1.40 -3.93 14.53
CA HIS A 171 -2.82 -3.78 14.25
C HIS A 171 -3.45 -2.63 15.05
N THR A 172 -2.69 -1.61 15.41
CA THR A 172 -3.24 -0.50 16.17
C THR A 172 -4.20 0.27 15.31
N VAL A 173 -5.46 0.10 15.59
CA VAL A 173 -6.55 0.87 15.02
C VAL A 173 -6.49 2.25 15.64
N VAL A 174 -6.26 3.26 14.81
CA VAL A 174 -6.40 4.65 15.24
C VAL A 174 -7.84 5.06 15.06
N LYS A 175 -8.45 5.52 16.13
CA LYS A 175 -9.77 6.10 16.08
C LYS A 175 -9.69 7.48 15.46
N LEU A 176 -10.09 7.59 14.20
CA LEU A 176 -10.24 8.85 13.51
C LEU A 176 -11.67 9.34 13.71
N GLU A 177 -11.86 10.38 14.50
CA GLU A 177 -13.14 11.02 14.83
C GLU A 177 -14.38 10.11 14.85
N ASN A 178 -14.81 9.59 13.71
CA ASN A 178 -16.06 8.82 13.57
C ASN A 178 -15.86 7.38 13.08
N TYR A 179 -14.63 6.93 12.83
CA TYR A 179 -14.37 5.55 12.39
C TYR A 179 -12.98 5.07 12.82
N ASP A 180 -12.88 3.76 12.99
CA ASP A 180 -11.63 3.11 13.32
C ASP A 180 -10.81 2.89 12.06
N SER A 181 -9.56 3.30 12.07
CA SER A 181 -8.66 3.13 10.95
C SER A 181 -7.44 2.31 11.35
N PHE A 182 -7.21 1.25 10.62
CA PHE A 182 -5.95 0.50 10.65
C PHE A 182 -5.01 1.07 9.60
N VAL A 183 -4.39 2.20 9.85
CA VAL A 183 -3.56 2.89 8.88
C VAL A 183 -3.88 2.61 7.39
N PRO A 184 -5.08 2.40 6.97
CA PRO A 184 -5.34 2.49 5.56
C PRO A 184 -5.48 3.97 5.25
N THR A 185 -4.45 4.53 4.65
CA THR A 185 -4.48 5.91 4.15
C THR A 185 -5.73 6.21 3.32
N ILE A 186 -6.31 5.15 2.75
CA ILE A 186 -7.55 5.23 1.98
C ILE A 186 -8.75 5.71 2.81
N THR A 187 -8.77 5.52 4.13
CA THR A 187 -9.90 5.97 4.97
C THR A 187 -9.99 7.49 5.12
N GLU A 188 -8.90 8.20 4.88
CA GLU A 188 -8.89 9.67 4.85
C GLU A 188 -9.74 10.26 3.70
N LEU A 189 -10.05 9.47 2.68
CA LEU A 189 -10.81 9.94 1.53
C LEU A 189 -12.19 10.48 1.90
N LYS A 190 -12.81 9.99 2.97
CA LYS A 190 -14.11 10.52 3.41
C LYS A 190 -14.02 12.00 3.77
N HIS A 191 -13.06 12.39 4.59
CA HIS A 191 -12.92 13.80 4.99
C HIS A 191 -12.68 14.72 3.78
N LEU A 192 -12.01 14.21 2.76
CA LEU A 192 -11.74 14.98 1.55
C LEU A 192 -13.00 15.18 0.70
N VAL A 193 -13.87 14.17 0.65
CA VAL A 193 -15.18 14.30 0.00
C VAL A 193 -16.04 15.34 0.73
N ASP A 194 -16.11 15.25 2.05
CA ASP A 194 -16.89 16.18 2.88
C ASP A 194 -16.37 17.63 2.77
N SER A 195 -15.08 17.82 2.56
CA SER A 195 -14.45 19.14 2.35
C SER A 195 -14.50 19.62 0.91
N SER A 196 -15.12 18.89 0.00
CA SER A 196 -15.14 19.18 -1.45
C SER A 196 -13.75 19.33 -2.08
N MET A 197 -12.76 18.67 -1.52
CA MET A 197 -11.41 18.65 -2.08
C MET A 197 -11.33 17.78 -3.33
N MET A 198 -10.49 18.20 -4.24
CA MET A 198 -10.22 17.52 -5.52
C MET A 198 -8.71 17.50 -5.76
N ASP A 199 -8.28 16.75 -6.77
CA ASP A 199 -6.87 16.73 -7.20
C ASP A 199 -5.89 16.41 -6.07
N ILE A 200 -6.04 15.24 -5.44
CA ILE A 200 -5.11 14.78 -4.41
C ILE A 200 -4.19 13.67 -4.93
N ALA A 201 -3.04 13.53 -4.29
CA ALA A 201 -2.18 12.37 -4.45
C ALA A 201 -2.40 11.37 -3.30
N ILE A 202 -2.14 10.10 -3.56
CA ILE A 202 -2.08 9.09 -2.51
C ILE A 202 -0.81 8.26 -2.62
N VAL A 203 -0.18 8.01 -1.46
CA VAL A 203 0.89 7.02 -1.30
C VAL A 203 0.30 5.78 -0.65
N GLY A 204 0.45 4.61 -1.27
CA GLY A 204 -0.16 3.39 -0.74
C GLY A 204 0.56 2.11 -1.11
N THR A 205 0.23 1.07 -0.35
CA THR A 205 0.63 -0.31 -0.64
C THR A 205 -0.16 -0.88 -1.83
N PRO A 206 0.26 -2.01 -2.43
CA PRO A 206 -0.46 -2.61 -3.56
C PRO A 206 -1.94 -2.89 -3.31
N CYS A 207 -2.31 -3.39 -2.14
CA CYS A 207 -3.71 -3.67 -1.82
C CYS A 207 -4.55 -2.38 -1.71
N GLN A 208 -4.01 -1.29 -1.19
CA GLN A 208 -4.67 0.01 -1.12
C GLN A 208 -4.88 0.59 -2.52
N ILE A 209 -3.80 0.66 -3.32
CA ILE A 209 -3.88 1.20 -4.69
C ILE A 209 -4.81 0.35 -5.56
N HIS A 210 -4.76 -0.97 -5.43
CA HIS A 210 -5.66 -1.86 -6.18
C HIS A 210 -7.14 -1.59 -5.86
N SER A 211 -7.48 -1.43 -4.58
CA SER A 211 -8.85 -1.09 -4.17
C SER A 211 -9.29 0.28 -4.73
N ILE A 212 -8.42 1.29 -4.67
CA ILE A 212 -8.67 2.62 -5.26
C ILE A 212 -8.90 2.52 -6.76
N ARG A 213 -8.08 1.77 -7.50
CA ARG A 213 -8.26 1.61 -8.94
C ARG A 213 -9.57 0.90 -9.30
N LYS A 214 -10.00 -0.07 -8.50
CA LYS A 214 -11.32 -0.69 -8.64
C LYS A 214 -12.46 0.31 -8.40
N MET A 215 -12.34 1.18 -7.38
CA MET A 215 -13.30 2.26 -7.16
C MET A 215 -13.32 3.25 -8.32
N GLN A 216 -12.15 3.62 -8.87
CA GLN A 216 -12.05 4.49 -10.04
C GLN A 216 -12.63 3.86 -11.29
N GLU A 217 -12.46 2.54 -11.48
CA GLU A 217 -13.08 1.81 -12.59
C GLU A 217 -14.61 1.83 -12.52
N LEU A 218 -15.16 1.73 -11.31
CA LEU A 218 -16.58 1.84 -11.05
C LEU A 218 -17.09 3.30 -10.99
N SER A 219 -16.20 4.28 -11.07
CA SER A 219 -16.52 5.72 -10.93
C SER A 219 -17.26 6.06 -9.64
N ILE A 220 -16.89 5.43 -8.53
CA ILE A 220 -17.55 5.59 -7.23
C ILE A 220 -16.73 6.40 -6.23
N LEU A 221 -17.45 6.94 -5.22
CA LEU A 221 -16.85 7.60 -4.07
C LEU A 221 -15.99 6.60 -3.26
N PRO A 222 -14.95 7.07 -2.55
CA PRO A 222 -14.41 8.42 -2.61
C PRO A 222 -13.22 8.59 -3.57
N ALA A 223 -12.96 7.61 -4.43
CA ALA A 223 -11.74 7.55 -5.25
C ALA A 223 -11.68 8.58 -6.39
N HIS A 224 -12.77 9.29 -6.67
CA HIS A 224 -12.84 10.33 -7.73
C HIS A 224 -11.92 11.53 -7.46
N VAL A 225 -11.60 11.80 -6.19
CA VAL A 225 -10.71 12.91 -5.81
C VAL A 225 -9.23 12.60 -6.03
N ILE A 226 -8.88 11.32 -6.23
CA ILE A 226 -7.49 10.90 -6.39
C ILE A 226 -7.04 11.07 -7.84
N LYS A 227 -6.09 11.97 -8.04
CA LYS A 227 -5.48 12.27 -9.32
C LYS A 227 -4.20 11.47 -9.58
N TYR A 228 -3.37 11.31 -8.55
CA TYR A 228 -2.08 10.62 -8.65
C TYR A 228 -1.95 9.51 -7.61
N THR A 229 -1.46 8.36 -8.06
CA THR A 229 -1.17 7.22 -7.20
C THR A 229 0.32 6.92 -7.19
N LEU A 230 0.93 7.02 -6.03
CA LEU A 230 2.33 6.72 -5.78
C LEU A 230 2.40 5.42 -4.98
N GLY A 231 2.81 4.35 -5.65
CA GLY A 231 2.82 3.00 -5.08
C GLY A 231 4.13 2.67 -4.39
N LEU A 232 4.09 1.98 -3.26
CA LEU A 232 5.28 1.45 -2.61
C LEU A 232 5.48 -0.03 -2.99
N PHE A 233 6.73 -0.46 -3.21
CA PHE A 233 7.05 -1.90 -3.27
C PHE A 233 6.69 -2.53 -1.94
N CYS A 234 6.02 -3.66 -1.97
CA CYS A 234 5.55 -4.32 -0.76
C CYS A 234 5.76 -5.83 -0.87
N ASN A 235 6.66 -6.37 -0.04
CA ASN A 235 6.82 -7.81 0.06
C ASN A 235 5.84 -8.40 1.08
N PHE A 236 5.80 -7.79 2.27
CA PHE A 236 4.95 -8.19 3.39
C PHE A 236 4.52 -6.97 4.19
N ASN A 237 3.49 -7.15 4.99
CA ASN A 237 3.20 -6.36 6.16
C ASN A 237 3.27 -7.28 7.39
N PHE A 238 3.60 -6.72 8.54
CA PHE A 238 3.88 -7.49 9.74
C PHE A 238 2.82 -7.22 10.82
N SER A 239 2.69 -8.16 11.72
CA SER A 239 1.90 -8.05 12.94
C SER A 239 2.80 -8.42 14.11
N PHE A 240 3.22 -7.42 14.89
CA PHE A 240 4.10 -7.61 16.03
C PHE A 240 3.29 -7.57 17.33
N SER A 241 2.89 -8.72 17.83
CA SER A 241 2.47 -8.83 19.22
C SER A 241 3.65 -8.59 20.17
N ASP A 242 3.39 -8.23 21.40
CA ASP A 242 4.44 -8.05 22.41
C ASP A 242 5.28 -9.33 22.61
N GLU A 243 4.64 -10.49 22.48
CA GLU A 243 5.33 -11.79 22.56
C GLU A 243 6.32 -11.98 21.40
N GLU A 244 5.92 -11.64 20.17
CA GLU A 244 6.79 -11.78 19.00
C GLU A 244 7.93 -10.74 19.01
N ARG A 245 7.68 -9.53 19.52
CA ARG A 245 8.75 -8.54 19.74
C ARG A 245 9.81 -9.09 20.69
N LYS A 246 9.42 -9.58 21.86
CA LYS A 246 10.34 -10.17 22.85
C LYS A 246 11.13 -11.33 22.27
N LYS A 247 10.51 -12.23 21.51
CA LYS A 247 11.21 -13.34 20.85
C LYS A 247 12.30 -12.84 19.88
N LEU A 248 12.05 -11.75 19.17
CA LEU A 248 13.05 -11.17 18.26
C LEU A 248 14.18 -10.48 19.04
N GLU A 249 13.84 -9.70 20.07
CA GLU A 249 14.81 -9.04 20.95
C GLU A 249 15.76 -10.06 21.58
N GLU A 250 15.22 -11.11 22.19
CA GLU A 250 16.01 -12.19 22.79
C GLU A 250 16.90 -12.92 21.77
N LYS A 251 16.32 -13.23 20.60
CA LYS A 251 17.00 -14.00 19.56
C LYS A 251 18.15 -13.25 18.89
N PHE A 252 18.01 -11.96 18.69
CA PHE A 252 18.99 -11.11 18.00
C PHE A 252 19.74 -10.18 18.93
N ASN A 253 19.50 -10.28 20.26
CA ASN A 253 20.16 -9.53 21.31
C ASN A 253 20.15 -8.01 21.09
N PHE A 254 18.95 -7.44 21.01
CA PHE A 254 18.70 -5.99 20.89
C PHE A 254 17.41 -5.61 21.65
N SER A 255 17.13 -4.32 21.81
CA SER A 255 15.84 -3.82 22.23
C SER A 255 15.18 -3.01 21.11
N PHE A 256 13.87 -3.15 20.92
CA PHE A 256 13.13 -2.27 20.01
C PHE A 256 13.11 -0.80 20.46
N GLU A 257 13.35 -0.54 21.74
CA GLU A 257 13.52 0.85 22.25
C GLU A 257 14.78 1.53 21.69
N ASP A 258 15.77 0.74 21.28
CA ASP A 258 17.01 1.24 20.68
C ASP A 258 16.91 1.37 19.15
N VAL A 259 15.80 0.97 18.52
CA VAL A 259 15.63 1.02 17.07
C VAL A 259 15.21 2.41 16.65
N GLU A 260 16.10 3.10 15.94
CA GLU A 260 15.83 4.40 15.33
C GLU A 260 15.11 4.28 13.99
N LYS A 261 15.43 3.22 13.21
CA LYS A 261 14.92 3.08 11.85
C LYS A 261 14.89 1.62 11.42
N MET A 262 13.86 1.26 10.67
CA MET A 262 13.74 -0.04 10.02
C MET A 262 13.74 0.11 8.50
N ASN A 263 14.41 -0.81 7.81
CA ASN A 263 14.45 -0.85 6.36
C ASN A 263 14.33 -2.30 5.87
N ILE A 264 13.62 -2.54 4.80
CA ILE A 264 13.57 -3.84 4.13
C ILE A 264 14.28 -3.72 2.79
N LYS A 265 15.30 -4.55 2.61
CA LYS A 265 15.97 -4.78 1.33
C LYS A 265 15.88 -6.25 0.95
N GLU A 266 16.95 -6.99 1.12
CA GLU A 266 16.96 -8.46 1.00
C GLU A 266 16.50 -9.10 2.32
N ASP A 267 16.76 -8.43 3.44
CA ASP A 267 16.34 -8.78 4.82
C ASP A 267 15.74 -7.56 5.51
N LEU A 268 15.16 -7.75 6.72
CA LEU A 268 14.81 -6.65 7.60
C LEU A 268 16.08 -6.11 8.27
N VAL A 269 16.35 -4.85 8.06
CA VAL A 269 17.50 -4.14 8.62
C VAL A 269 16.99 -3.21 9.73
N LEU A 270 17.40 -3.46 10.96
CA LEU A 270 17.17 -2.58 12.10
C LEU A 270 18.40 -1.69 12.29
N HIS A 271 18.20 -0.40 12.33
CA HIS A 271 19.23 0.58 12.62
C HIS A 271 19.04 1.03 14.07
N LEU A 272 20.06 0.84 14.89
CA LEU A 272 20.04 1.21 16.30
C LEU A 272 20.58 2.62 16.49
N ASN A 273 20.19 3.26 17.60
CA ASN A 273 20.60 4.60 17.99
C ASN A 273 22.14 4.75 18.21
N ASP A 274 22.84 3.64 18.47
CA ASP A 274 24.30 3.55 18.60
C ASP A 274 25.01 3.32 17.25
N GLN A 275 24.30 3.44 16.12
CA GLN A 275 24.74 3.22 14.74
C GLN A 275 24.98 1.74 14.36
N HIS A 276 24.77 0.78 15.25
CA HIS A 276 24.81 -0.63 14.89
C HIS A 276 23.60 -1.00 14.02
N LYS A 277 23.76 -2.08 13.24
CA LYS A 277 22.71 -2.62 12.39
C LYS A 277 22.51 -4.09 12.68
N ILE A 278 21.25 -4.49 12.82
CA ILE A 278 20.87 -5.87 12.97
C ILE A 278 20.16 -6.33 11.71
N LEU A 279 20.60 -7.43 11.14
CA LEU A 279 19.99 -8.08 10.01
C LEU A 279 19.12 -9.23 10.50
N VAL A 280 17.83 -9.14 10.23
CA VAL A 280 16.86 -10.19 10.57
C VAL A 280 16.42 -10.86 9.26
N PRO A 281 16.87 -12.10 8.99
CA PRO A 281 16.51 -12.84 7.79
C PRO A 281 15.00 -13.05 7.68
N PHE A 282 14.44 -12.94 6.46
CA PHE A 282 13.00 -13.06 6.24
C PHE A 282 12.41 -14.38 6.73
N GLU A 283 13.13 -15.49 6.64
CA GLU A 283 12.66 -16.78 7.14
C GLU A 283 12.46 -16.80 8.67
N LYS A 284 13.04 -15.84 9.38
CA LYS A 284 12.84 -15.66 10.83
C LYS A 284 11.63 -14.79 11.17
N LEU A 285 11.04 -14.17 10.16
CA LEU A 285 9.88 -13.28 10.29
C LEU A 285 8.55 -13.98 9.96
N ASN A 286 8.55 -15.24 9.53
CA ASN A 286 7.34 -15.94 9.07
C ASN A 286 6.19 -15.91 10.08
N GLY A 287 6.49 -15.99 11.40
CA GLY A 287 5.48 -15.95 12.45
C GLY A 287 4.80 -14.60 12.65
N ILE A 288 5.39 -13.53 12.14
CA ILE A 288 4.89 -12.16 12.28
C ILE A 288 4.41 -11.53 10.97
N ILE A 289 4.54 -12.27 9.85
CA ILE A 289 3.98 -11.83 8.57
C ILE A 289 2.45 -12.01 8.62
N ARG A 290 1.71 -10.99 8.23
CA ARG A 290 0.26 -11.09 8.09
C ARG A 290 -0.11 -12.20 7.10
N SER A 291 -1.05 -13.06 7.49
CA SER A 291 -1.51 -14.19 6.65
C SER A 291 -1.93 -13.76 5.24
N ALA A 292 -2.64 -12.65 5.14
CA ALA A 292 -3.07 -12.07 3.88
C ALA A 292 -1.91 -11.70 2.92
N CYS A 293 -0.72 -11.42 3.43
CA CYS A 293 0.43 -11.11 2.61
C CYS A 293 0.96 -12.32 1.85
N PHE A 294 0.71 -13.54 2.35
CA PHE A 294 1.02 -14.78 1.63
C PHE A 294 0.08 -14.97 0.44
N ALA A 295 -1.18 -14.54 0.54
CA ALA A 295 -2.18 -14.55 -0.53
C ALA A 295 -2.12 -13.33 -1.47
N CYS A 296 -1.07 -12.52 -1.41
CA CYS A 296 -0.89 -11.34 -2.25
C CYS A 296 0.12 -11.60 -3.37
N LYS A 297 -0.27 -11.35 -4.62
CA LYS A 297 0.56 -11.56 -5.82
C LYS A 297 1.38 -10.33 -6.25
N ASP A 298 1.03 -9.14 -5.77
CA ASP A 298 1.63 -7.89 -6.22
C ASP A 298 2.76 -7.40 -5.30
N PHE A 299 3.97 -7.41 -5.83
CA PHE A 299 5.17 -6.89 -5.18
C PHE A 299 5.41 -5.42 -5.48
N SER A 300 5.25 -5.05 -6.73
CA SER A 300 5.77 -3.78 -7.27
C SER A 300 4.72 -2.69 -7.43
N ASN A 301 3.50 -2.90 -6.89
CA ASN A 301 2.39 -1.95 -6.99
C ASN A 301 1.99 -1.65 -8.44
N ILE A 302 1.51 -2.71 -9.11
CA ILE A 302 1.35 -2.76 -10.58
C ILE A 302 0.36 -1.75 -11.16
N TYR A 303 -0.57 -1.24 -10.36
CA TYR A 303 -1.63 -0.32 -10.79
C TYR A 303 -1.36 1.15 -10.43
N SER A 304 -0.22 1.46 -9.78
CA SER A 304 0.15 2.85 -9.49
C SER A 304 0.62 3.62 -10.73
N ASP A 305 0.66 4.94 -10.65
CA ASP A 305 1.23 5.76 -11.72
C ASP A 305 2.77 5.68 -11.73
N ILE A 306 3.36 5.67 -10.53
CA ILE A 306 4.78 5.39 -10.30
C ILE A 306 4.86 4.52 -9.06
N SER A 307 5.70 3.49 -9.09
CA SER A 307 6.01 2.70 -7.91
C SER A 307 7.47 2.82 -7.50
N PHE A 308 7.70 2.74 -6.17
CA PHE A 308 8.95 3.07 -5.53
C PHE A 308 9.39 2.00 -4.54
N GLY A 309 10.71 1.82 -4.41
CA GLY A 309 11.30 0.98 -3.38
C GLY A 309 12.82 1.07 -3.35
N GLY A 310 13.44 0.60 -2.27
CA GLY A 310 14.91 0.58 -2.15
C GLY A 310 15.58 -0.56 -2.92
N LEU A 311 14.80 -1.58 -3.33
CA LEU A 311 15.34 -2.76 -4.00
C LEU A 311 15.87 -2.43 -5.39
N GLY A 312 17.12 -2.81 -5.65
CA GLY A 312 17.78 -2.64 -6.94
C GLY A 312 18.65 -1.39 -7.03
N SER A 313 18.36 -0.34 -6.27
CA SER A 313 19.19 0.85 -6.18
C SER A 313 20.30 0.72 -5.14
N GLN A 314 21.32 1.55 -5.26
CA GLN A 314 22.36 1.73 -4.25
C GLN A 314 21.75 2.37 -2.97
N ASN A 315 22.51 2.34 -1.87
CA ASN A 315 22.14 3.02 -0.64
C ASN A 315 21.90 4.52 -0.91
N HIS A 316 20.91 5.09 -0.25
CA HIS A 316 20.47 6.49 -0.42
C HIS A 316 19.85 6.83 -1.78
N TYR A 317 19.47 5.81 -2.56
CA TYR A 317 18.73 5.97 -3.81
C TYR A 317 17.45 5.13 -3.79
N THR A 318 16.43 5.60 -4.49
CA THR A 318 15.15 4.93 -4.66
C THR A 318 15.01 4.43 -6.08
N THR A 319 14.67 3.15 -6.24
CA THR A 319 14.23 2.59 -7.52
C THR A 319 12.80 3.06 -7.81
N SER A 320 12.60 3.61 -9.00
CA SER A 320 11.29 4.03 -9.50
C SER A 320 10.91 3.25 -10.75
N LEU A 321 9.71 2.67 -10.77
CA LEU A 321 9.06 2.15 -11.97
C LEU A 321 7.97 3.15 -12.40
N VAL A 322 8.22 3.89 -13.44
CA VAL A 322 7.25 4.81 -14.06
C VAL A 322 6.34 3.99 -14.96
N ARG A 323 5.01 4.07 -14.76
CA ARG A 323 4.07 3.12 -15.38
C ARG A 323 3.09 3.75 -16.34
N THR A 324 2.60 4.93 -16.02
CA THR A 324 1.55 5.62 -16.80
C THR A 324 2.08 6.90 -17.44
N PRO A 325 1.42 7.43 -18.50
CA PRO A 325 1.79 8.72 -19.06
C PRO A 325 1.77 9.86 -18.05
N ILE A 326 0.82 9.84 -17.10
CA ILE A 326 0.74 10.85 -16.05
C ILE A 326 1.91 10.68 -15.06
N GLY A 327 2.26 9.45 -14.70
CA GLY A 327 3.43 9.14 -13.90
C GLY A 327 4.73 9.60 -14.57
N ARG A 328 4.85 9.38 -15.87
CA ARG A 328 5.98 9.87 -16.67
C ARG A 328 6.10 11.39 -16.60
N LYS A 329 5.00 12.10 -16.82
CA LYS A 329 4.97 13.55 -16.80
C LYS A 329 5.43 14.12 -15.45
N ILE A 330 4.91 13.60 -14.33
CA ILE A 330 5.29 14.10 -13.00
C ILE A 330 6.74 13.76 -12.65
N TYR A 331 7.22 12.55 -13.00
CA TYR A 331 8.59 12.16 -12.74
C TYR A 331 9.59 13.03 -13.53
N ASP A 332 9.39 13.15 -14.84
CA ASP A 332 10.30 13.90 -15.72
C ASP A 332 10.29 15.41 -15.40
N ASN A 333 9.15 15.96 -14.96
CA ASN A 333 9.06 17.34 -14.50
C ASN A 333 9.79 17.54 -13.17
N ALA A 334 9.57 16.67 -12.17
CA ALA A 334 10.27 16.75 -10.90
C ALA A 334 11.80 16.64 -11.07
N LEU A 335 12.26 15.83 -12.03
CA LEU A 335 13.67 15.76 -12.41
C LEU A 335 14.18 17.05 -13.07
N ARG A 336 13.46 17.57 -14.06
CA ARG A 336 13.80 18.80 -14.79
C ARG A 336 13.84 20.02 -13.86
N GLU A 337 12.94 20.11 -12.92
CA GLU A 337 12.84 21.23 -11.98
C GLU A 337 13.72 21.05 -10.74
N GLY A 338 14.50 19.96 -10.69
CA GLY A 338 15.54 19.77 -9.69
C GLY A 338 15.04 19.31 -8.31
N TYR A 339 13.82 18.77 -8.19
CA TYR A 339 13.34 18.16 -6.94
C TYR A 339 13.99 16.81 -6.67
N ILE A 340 14.29 16.08 -7.76
CA ILE A 340 15.02 14.82 -7.72
C ILE A 340 16.20 14.86 -8.68
N LYS A 341 17.19 14.02 -8.43
CA LYS A 341 18.35 13.83 -9.33
C LYS A 341 18.60 12.35 -9.54
N GLU A 342 19.02 12.00 -10.75
CA GLU A 342 19.53 10.69 -11.10
C GLU A 342 21.06 10.71 -10.96
N PRO A 343 21.71 9.61 -10.52
CA PRO A 343 23.17 9.56 -10.40
C PRO A 343 23.81 9.55 -11.79
N ASN A 344 24.89 10.31 -11.95
CA ASN A 344 25.56 10.45 -13.25
C ASN A 344 26.14 9.13 -13.81
N GLU A 345 26.51 8.20 -12.92
CA GLU A 345 27.18 6.93 -13.29
C GLU A 345 26.24 5.72 -13.29
N LEU A 346 25.10 5.79 -12.60
CA LEU A 346 24.22 4.64 -12.32
C LEU A 346 23.09 4.43 -13.35
N ASN A 347 23.06 5.20 -14.42
CA ASN A 347 22.01 5.09 -15.45
C ASN A 347 22.46 4.39 -16.72
N SER A 348 23.55 3.59 -16.64
CA SER A 348 23.91 2.71 -17.75
C SER A 348 22.79 1.68 -18.00
N SER A 349 22.67 1.24 -19.24
CA SER A 349 21.69 0.21 -19.63
C SER A 349 21.89 -1.10 -18.85
N ILE A 350 23.14 -1.43 -18.47
CA ILE A 350 23.48 -2.61 -17.68
C ILE A 350 22.89 -2.51 -16.29
N GLN A 351 23.12 -1.40 -15.59
CA GLN A 351 22.61 -1.19 -14.22
C GLN A 351 21.07 -1.16 -14.17
N LYS A 352 20.42 -0.52 -15.14
CA LYS A 352 18.96 -0.57 -15.26
C LYS A 352 18.45 -1.99 -15.46
N SER A 353 19.16 -2.79 -16.23
CA SER A 353 18.82 -4.21 -16.45
C SER A 353 19.00 -5.04 -15.17
N GLU A 354 20.03 -4.80 -14.39
CA GLU A 354 20.27 -5.46 -13.10
C GLU A 354 19.21 -5.07 -12.07
N MET A 355 18.89 -3.78 -11.96
CA MET A 355 17.79 -3.29 -11.10
C MET A 355 16.46 -3.97 -11.47
N LEU A 356 16.13 -3.99 -12.75
CA LEU A 356 14.94 -4.61 -13.27
C LEU A 356 14.90 -6.12 -12.97
N ALA A 357 16.00 -6.82 -13.18
CA ALA A 357 16.14 -8.24 -12.90
C ALA A 357 15.86 -8.55 -11.41
N LYS A 358 16.38 -7.72 -10.48
CA LYS A 358 16.10 -7.85 -9.06
C LYS A 358 14.59 -7.67 -8.76
N VAL A 359 13.97 -6.61 -9.27
CA VAL A 359 12.53 -6.35 -9.07
C VAL A 359 11.67 -7.50 -9.62
N ILE A 360 11.98 -7.98 -10.83
CA ILE A 360 11.31 -9.14 -11.44
C ILE A 360 11.48 -10.39 -10.58
N SER A 361 12.67 -10.64 -10.06
CA SER A 361 12.93 -11.80 -9.20
C SER A 361 12.05 -11.79 -7.95
N PHE A 362 11.92 -10.64 -7.28
CA PHE A 362 11.04 -10.49 -6.12
C PHE A 362 9.55 -10.63 -6.50
N GLY A 363 9.12 -10.03 -7.61
CA GLY A 363 7.78 -10.21 -8.12
C GLY A 363 7.44 -11.67 -8.42
N LYS A 364 8.35 -12.41 -9.05
CA LYS A 364 8.19 -13.85 -9.32
C LYS A 364 8.12 -14.69 -8.03
N ARG A 365 8.97 -14.40 -7.04
CA ARG A 365 8.95 -15.09 -5.74
C ARG A 365 7.62 -14.86 -5.01
N LYS A 366 7.15 -13.61 -4.98
CA LYS A 366 5.85 -13.28 -4.36
C LYS A 366 4.69 -13.95 -5.09
N TYR A 367 4.71 -13.98 -6.42
CA TYR A 367 3.69 -14.66 -7.22
C TYR A 367 3.69 -16.19 -7.02
N LYS A 368 4.87 -16.82 -6.91
CA LYS A 368 5.00 -18.25 -6.60
C LYS A 368 4.36 -18.56 -5.24
N ARG A 369 4.73 -17.80 -4.21
CA ARG A 369 4.17 -17.95 -2.86
C ARG A 369 2.65 -17.78 -2.83
N TYR A 370 2.13 -16.78 -3.54
CA TYR A 370 0.69 -16.58 -3.71
C TYR A 370 0.00 -17.85 -4.25
N LYS A 371 0.55 -18.48 -5.30
CA LYS A 371 -0.02 -19.70 -5.85
C LYS A 371 -0.03 -20.84 -4.83
N GLU A 372 1.10 -21.09 -4.17
CA GLU A 372 1.22 -22.12 -3.15
C GLU A 372 0.22 -21.92 -2.00
N THR A 373 0.03 -20.67 -1.56
CA THR A 373 -0.93 -20.32 -0.52
C THR A 373 -2.37 -20.53 -1.00
N MET A 374 -2.71 -20.07 -2.20
CA MET A 374 -4.08 -20.21 -2.71
C MET A 374 -4.47 -21.67 -2.96
N GLU A 375 -3.53 -22.52 -3.38
CA GLU A 375 -3.73 -23.97 -3.51
C GLU A 375 -3.97 -24.64 -2.14
N SER A 376 -3.37 -24.11 -1.06
CA SER A 376 -3.57 -24.66 0.29
C SER A 376 -4.86 -24.22 0.97
N ILE A 377 -5.52 -23.17 0.48
CA ILE A 377 -6.77 -22.61 1.03
C ILE A 377 -8.02 -23.17 0.32
N GLN A 378 -7.84 -23.73 -0.87
CA GLN A 378 -8.92 -24.40 -1.61
C GLN A 378 -9.25 -25.76 -0.98
#